data_32c5cec85bb10cf28226698eb9ac9fe2
#
_entry.id   32c5cec85bb10cf28226698eb9ac9fe2
#
_cell.length_a   1.000
_cell.length_b   1.000
_cell.length_c   1.000
_cell.angle_alpha   90.00
_cell.angle_beta   90.00
_cell.angle_gamma   90.00
#
_symmetry.space_group_name_H-M   'P 1'
#
loop_
_entity.id
_entity.type
_entity.pdbx_description
1 polymer ?
#
loop_
_entity_poly.entity_id
_entity_poly.type
_entity_poly.pdbx_seq_one_letter_code
_entity_poly.pdbx_strand_id
1 'polypeptide(L)'
;MSAENDESLLHRLVSELSAVPGARAIALGGSRALGTASEHSDYDLGVYYDPNFALDIDALRAVAVGLDDSGPVATVTPICGWGPWINGGGWLTIGGQPVDVLYRDLSRTRRVIDECRAGEFGRYYQPGHPHAFITTIYMGEIAYNRPLWDPHGDLMQLKTLTDPYPPVLANALVDYFLFEARFSLENAHKSVDRNDVNYLAGCCFRCVACLCQIIFALNEKYLINEKGAVARAEKLGCCPTDFNSRVAAGYQEIGSGAPAAALATFNALLADTVALPRHEKTLVKGSSGSGIC
;
A
#
# COMPACT_ATOMS: atom_id res chain seq x y z
N MET A 1 -4.50 25.27 8.12
CA MET A 1 -4.71 26.08 6.89
C MET A 1 -6.19 26.11 6.56
N SER A 2 -6.70 27.18 5.89
CA SER A 2 -8.07 27.18 5.40
C SER A 2 -8.19 26.29 4.17
N ALA A 3 -9.39 25.74 3.90
CA ALA A 3 -9.64 24.92 2.70
C ALA A 3 -9.30 25.65 1.39
N GLU A 4 -9.38 26.97 1.37
CA GLU A 4 -8.99 27.81 0.23
C GLU A 4 -7.47 27.76 -0.03
N ASN A 5 -6.63 27.66 1.01
CA ASN A 5 -5.18 27.53 0.84
C ASN A 5 -4.79 26.15 0.32
N ASP A 6 -5.49 25.08 0.74
CA ASP A 6 -5.26 23.73 0.26
C ASP A 6 -5.55 23.60 -1.25
N GLU A 7 -6.67 24.17 -1.70
CA GLU A 7 -7.08 24.12 -3.10
C GLU A 7 -6.17 24.96 -4.01
N SER A 8 -5.72 26.12 -3.50
CA SER A 8 -4.75 26.97 -4.21
C SER A 8 -3.39 26.27 -4.39
N LEU A 9 -2.89 25.57 -3.35
CA LEU A 9 -1.65 24.80 -3.47
C LEU A 9 -1.78 23.66 -4.46
N LEU A 10 -2.86 22.88 -4.40
CA LEU A 10 -3.10 21.79 -5.34
C LEU A 10 -3.22 22.32 -6.78
N HIS A 11 -3.88 23.43 -6.98
CA HIS A 11 -4.01 24.04 -8.32
C HIS A 11 -2.64 24.45 -8.90
N ARG A 12 -1.78 25.06 -8.08
CA ARG A 12 -0.41 25.43 -8.47
C ARG A 12 0.40 24.16 -8.80
N LEU A 13 0.37 23.14 -7.95
CA LEU A 13 1.08 21.88 -8.16
C LEU A 13 0.64 21.18 -9.47
N VAL A 14 -0.66 21.11 -9.72
CA VAL A 14 -1.20 20.53 -10.95
C VAL A 14 -0.74 21.31 -12.18
N SER A 15 -0.79 22.66 -12.13
CA SER A 15 -0.37 23.51 -13.23
C SER A 15 1.09 23.27 -13.62
N GLU A 16 1.97 23.23 -12.65
CA GLU A 16 3.42 23.06 -12.87
C GLU A 16 3.76 21.62 -13.30
N LEU A 17 3.20 20.62 -12.62
CA LEU A 17 3.50 19.22 -12.91
C LEU A 17 2.89 18.74 -14.23
N SER A 18 1.72 19.25 -14.62
CA SER A 18 1.10 18.89 -15.91
C SER A 18 1.84 19.46 -17.13
N ALA A 19 2.65 20.49 -16.94
CA ALA A 19 3.49 21.07 -17.99
C ALA A 19 4.79 20.26 -18.21
N VAL A 20 5.13 19.31 -17.33
CA VAL A 20 6.31 18.46 -17.49
C VAL A 20 6.13 17.52 -18.67
N PRO A 21 7.06 17.52 -19.67
CA PRO A 21 6.96 16.61 -20.80
C PRO A 21 6.92 15.15 -20.36
N GLY A 22 6.01 14.38 -20.93
CA GLY A 22 5.78 12.98 -20.60
C GLY A 22 4.82 12.74 -19.43
N ALA A 23 4.41 13.77 -18.68
CA ALA A 23 3.32 13.63 -17.71
C ALA A 23 2.00 13.35 -18.44
N ARG A 24 1.25 12.34 -18.00
CA ARG A 24 -0.02 11.89 -18.59
C ARG A 24 -1.21 12.14 -17.70
N ALA A 25 -1.01 11.98 -16.39
CA ALA A 25 -2.04 12.29 -15.41
C ALA A 25 -1.39 12.60 -14.04
N ILE A 26 -2.13 13.33 -13.21
CA ILE A 26 -1.75 13.68 -11.84
C ILE A 26 -2.90 13.32 -10.92
N ALA A 27 -2.58 12.66 -9.81
CA ALA A 27 -3.56 12.32 -8.79
C ALA A 27 -3.06 12.67 -7.39
N LEU A 28 -3.99 13.03 -6.52
CA LEU A 28 -3.77 13.11 -5.09
C LEU A 28 -4.00 11.74 -4.47
N GLY A 29 -3.06 11.28 -3.67
CA GLY A 29 -3.10 10.04 -2.91
C GLY A 29 -3.22 10.27 -1.41
N GLY A 30 -2.83 9.24 -0.66
CA GLY A 30 -2.66 9.28 0.78
C GLY A 30 -3.91 9.66 1.58
N SER A 31 -3.66 10.18 2.78
CA SER A 31 -4.73 10.55 3.73
C SER A 31 -5.62 11.68 3.23
N ARG A 32 -5.09 12.59 2.41
CA ARG A 32 -5.86 13.70 1.83
C ARG A 32 -6.88 13.22 0.79
N ALA A 33 -6.52 12.24 -0.01
CA ALA A 33 -7.46 11.64 -0.96
C ALA A 33 -8.58 10.86 -0.25
N LEU A 34 -8.26 10.24 0.89
CA LEU A 34 -9.21 9.48 1.71
C LEU A 34 -10.09 10.35 2.64
N GLY A 35 -9.83 11.65 2.71
CA GLY A 35 -10.55 12.53 3.64
C GLY A 35 -10.23 12.29 5.12
N THR A 36 -9.09 11.66 5.43
CA THR A 36 -8.63 11.33 6.79
C THR A 36 -7.41 12.15 7.21
N ALA A 37 -7.05 13.15 6.40
CA ALA A 37 -5.89 14.00 6.64
C ALA A 37 -6.07 14.87 7.88
N SER A 38 -4.96 15.10 8.59
CA SER A 38 -4.80 16.14 9.59
C SER A 38 -4.14 17.38 8.98
N GLU A 39 -4.04 18.45 9.77
CA GLU A 39 -3.33 19.69 9.38
C GLU A 39 -1.87 19.45 9.01
N HIS A 40 -1.25 18.41 9.58
CA HIS A 40 0.15 18.05 9.38
C HIS A 40 0.35 16.90 8.37
N SER A 41 -0.70 16.48 7.69
CA SER A 41 -0.60 15.42 6.69
C SER A 41 0.07 15.92 5.42
N ASP A 42 0.97 15.09 4.86
CA ASP A 42 1.66 15.35 3.61
C ASP A 42 0.68 15.41 2.43
N TYR A 43 1.09 16.02 1.33
CA TYR A 43 0.43 15.91 0.05
C TYR A 43 1.11 14.82 -0.77
N ASP A 44 0.45 13.69 -0.96
CA ASP A 44 0.95 12.59 -1.78
C ASP A 44 0.49 12.77 -3.23
N LEU A 45 1.38 13.13 -4.13
CA LEU A 45 1.07 13.33 -5.55
C LEU A 45 1.67 12.22 -6.41
N GLY A 46 0.82 11.54 -7.16
CA GLY A 46 1.23 10.61 -8.20
C GLY A 46 1.33 11.32 -9.55
N VAL A 47 2.51 11.32 -10.17
CA VAL A 47 2.72 11.72 -11.57
C VAL A 47 2.79 10.46 -12.41
N TYR A 48 1.76 10.26 -13.22
CA TYR A 48 1.62 9.09 -14.08
C TYR A 48 2.18 9.38 -15.46
N TYR A 49 2.90 8.42 -16.03
CA TYR A 49 3.50 8.56 -17.36
C TYR A 49 3.36 7.26 -18.17
N ASP A 50 3.41 7.37 -19.48
CA ASP A 50 3.50 6.23 -20.40
C ASP A 50 4.99 5.95 -20.68
N PRO A 51 5.51 4.72 -20.48
CA PRO A 51 6.92 4.40 -20.73
C PRO A 51 7.35 4.59 -22.19
N ASN A 52 6.41 4.65 -23.13
CA ASN A 52 6.70 4.96 -24.55
C ASN A 52 6.96 6.47 -24.78
N PHE A 53 6.55 7.31 -23.83
CA PHE A 53 6.75 8.76 -23.84
C PHE A 53 7.39 9.16 -22.51
N ALA A 54 8.70 8.96 -22.41
CA ALA A 54 9.43 9.10 -21.15
C ALA A 54 9.13 10.42 -20.43
N LEU A 55 8.90 10.32 -19.10
CA LEU A 55 8.79 11.49 -18.23
C LEU A 55 10.14 12.23 -18.21
N ASP A 56 10.13 13.51 -18.52
CA ASP A 56 11.32 14.36 -18.48
C ASP A 56 11.69 14.70 -17.03
N ILE A 57 12.66 13.97 -16.49
CA ILE A 57 13.11 14.14 -15.11
C ILE A 57 13.88 15.44 -14.91
N ASP A 58 14.55 15.98 -15.94
CA ASP A 58 15.27 17.24 -15.82
C ASP A 58 14.28 18.41 -15.79
N ALA A 59 13.23 18.37 -16.61
CA ALA A 59 12.13 19.32 -16.52
C ALA A 59 11.41 19.24 -15.17
N LEU A 60 11.14 18.02 -14.67
CA LEU A 60 10.54 17.83 -13.36
C LEU A 60 11.42 18.38 -12.23
N ARG A 61 12.73 18.20 -12.33
CA ARG A 61 13.70 18.78 -11.38
C ARG A 61 13.65 20.30 -11.40
N ALA A 62 13.55 20.91 -12.57
CA ALA A 62 13.42 22.36 -12.67
C ALA A 62 12.14 22.86 -12.02
N VAL A 63 11.03 22.15 -12.18
CA VAL A 63 9.75 22.42 -11.50
C VAL A 63 9.92 22.30 -9.97
N ALA A 64 10.53 21.20 -9.49
CA ALA A 64 10.77 20.98 -8.06
C ALA A 64 11.60 22.12 -7.45
N VAL A 65 12.68 22.54 -8.10
CA VAL A 65 13.52 23.68 -7.68
C VAL A 65 12.73 24.99 -7.62
N GLY A 66 11.79 25.19 -8.53
CA GLY A 66 10.94 26.40 -8.56
C GLY A 66 9.81 26.39 -7.51
N LEU A 67 9.44 25.22 -7.01
CA LEU A 67 8.34 25.07 -6.06
C LEU A 67 8.82 24.93 -4.62
N ASP A 68 9.91 24.20 -4.39
CA ASP A 68 10.42 23.85 -3.07
C ASP A 68 10.99 25.04 -2.31
N ASP A 69 10.71 25.14 -1.03
CA ASP A 69 11.19 26.23 -0.16
C ASP A 69 12.72 26.25 -0.03
N SER A 70 13.41 25.11 -0.23
CA SER A 70 14.87 25.01 -0.28
C SER A 70 15.49 25.39 -1.64
N GLY A 71 14.67 25.60 -2.65
CA GLY A 71 15.09 26.00 -3.99
C GLY A 71 16.08 25.01 -4.62
N PRO A 72 17.32 25.43 -4.97
CA PRO A 72 18.27 24.56 -5.67
C PRO A 72 18.69 23.28 -4.96
N VAL A 73 18.36 23.13 -3.68
CA VAL A 73 18.61 21.89 -2.92
C VAL A 73 17.55 20.84 -3.15
N ALA A 74 16.38 21.22 -3.68
CA ALA A 74 15.32 20.29 -4.03
C ALA A 74 15.81 19.22 -4.99
N THR A 75 15.53 17.96 -4.67
CA THR A 75 15.98 16.82 -5.46
C THR A 75 14.83 15.92 -5.84
N VAL A 76 14.83 15.50 -7.11
CA VAL A 76 13.99 14.40 -7.59
C VAL A 76 14.89 13.29 -8.12
N THR A 77 14.50 12.04 -7.90
CA THR A 77 15.29 10.89 -8.31
C THR A 77 15.09 10.59 -9.81
N PRO A 78 16.04 9.88 -10.45
CA PRO A 78 15.76 9.30 -11.77
C PRO A 78 14.66 8.23 -11.69
N ILE A 79 14.13 7.84 -12.83
CA ILE A 79 13.24 6.67 -12.96
C ILE A 79 13.93 5.45 -12.35
N CYS A 80 13.21 4.67 -11.57
CA CYS A 80 13.70 3.54 -10.77
C CYS A 80 14.70 3.90 -9.65
N GLY A 81 14.91 5.18 -9.34
CA GLY A 81 15.83 5.62 -8.29
C GLY A 81 15.48 5.10 -6.88
N TRP A 82 14.21 4.81 -6.63
CA TRP A 82 13.71 4.19 -5.38
C TRP A 82 13.36 2.71 -5.55
N GLY A 83 13.96 2.06 -6.52
CA GLY A 83 13.71 0.66 -6.86
C GLY A 83 12.56 0.49 -7.85
N PRO A 84 12.37 -0.74 -8.35
CA PRO A 84 11.47 -0.99 -9.48
C PRO A 84 9.98 -0.81 -9.14
N TRP A 85 9.60 -0.87 -7.87
CA TRP A 85 8.18 -0.84 -7.46
C TRP A 85 7.72 0.55 -7.01
N ILE A 86 8.52 1.26 -6.23
CA ILE A 86 8.22 2.66 -5.90
C ILE A 86 8.52 3.56 -7.09
N ASN A 87 9.48 3.16 -7.94
CA ASN A 87 9.94 3.82 -9.13
C ASN A 87 10.84 5.04 -8.82
N GLY A 88 10.29 6.10 -8.33
CA GLY A 88 11.03 7.29 -7.96
C GLY A 88 10.12 8.45 -7.61
N GLY A 89 10.70 9.58 -7.28
CA GLY A 89 9.95 10.74 -6.86
C GLY A 89 10.83 11.82 -6.26
N GLY A 90 10.23 12.67 -5.48
CA GLY A 90 10.89 13.71 -4.70
C GLY A 90 10.10 14.04 -3.44
N TRP A 91 10.83 14.43 -2.40
CA TRP A 91 10.26 14.98 -1.18
C TRP A 91 10.50 16.48 -1.19
N LEU A 92 9.44 17.25 -1.23
CA LEU A 92 9.45 18.71 -1.32
C LEU A 92 8.83 19.31 -0.06
N THR A 93 9.18 20.56 0.22
CA THR A 93 8.50 21.41 1.17
C THR A 93 8.04 22.66 0.45
N ILE A 94 6.75 22.94 0.43
CA ILE A 94 6.18 24.04 -0.34
C ILE A 94 5.29 24.88 0.57
N GLY A 95 5.71 26.10 0.85
CA GLY A 95 5.04 26.95 1.83
C GLY A 95 4.97 26.33 3.22
N GLY A 96 6.02 25.63 3.62
CA GLY A 96 6.10 24.88 4.88
C GLY A 96 5.29 23.58 4.92
N GLN A 97 4.69 23.14 3.81
CA GLN A 97 3.92 21.90 3.73
C GLN A 97 4.73 20.79 3.04
N PRO A 98 4.79 19.57 3.62
CA PRO A 98 5.41 18.43 2.96
C PRO A 98 4.59 18.00 1.73
N VAL A 99 5.30 17.79 0.63
CA VAL A 99 4.72 17.33 -0.65
C VAL A 99 5.57 16.21 -1.21
N ASP A 100 5.00 15.01 -1.21
CA ASP A 100 5.62 13.82 -1.79
C ASP A 100 5.17 13.65 -3.24
N VAL A 101 6.12 13.61 -4.16
CA VAL A 101 5.87 13.35 -5.58
C VAL A 101 6.36 11.94 -5.89
N LEU A 102 5.51 11.09 -6.46
CA LEU A 102 5.80 9.72 -6.84
C LEU A 102 5.54 9.51 -8.33
N TYR A 103 6.46 8.82 -9.01
CA TYR A 103 6.24 8.48 -10.43
C TYR A 103 5.56 7.13 -10.56
N ARG A 104 4.59 7.04 -11.49
CA ARG A 104 3.89 5.78 -11.77
C ARG A 104 3.82 5.53 -13.27
N ASP A 105 4.38 4.42 -13.70
CA ASP A 105 4.28 3.87 -15.05
C ASP A 105 2.87 3.31 -15.26
N LEU A 106 2.10 3.91 -16.18
CA LEU A 106 0.72 3.50 -16.50
C LEU A 106 0.65 2.08 -17.04
N SER A 107 1.60 1.67 -17.88
CA SER A 107 1.63 0.32 -18.44
C SER A 107 1.85 -0.74 -17.36
N ARG A 108 2.78 -0.48 -16.43
CA ARG A 108 3.01 -1.34 -15.25
C ARG A 108 1.79 -1.35 -14.34
N THR A 109 1.23 -0.19 -14.05
CA THR A 109 0.03 -0.07 -13.21
C THR A 109 -1.12 -0.89 -13.79
N ARG A 110 -1.37 -0.78 -15.09
CA ARG A 110 -2.40 -1.55 -15.78
C ARG A 110 -2.15 -3.05 -15.70
N ARG A 111 -0.93 -3.49 -16.01
CA ARG A 111 -0.56 -4.92 -15.94
C ARG A 111 -0.77 -5.49 -14.55
N VAL A 112 -0.29 -4.79 -13.51
CA VAL A 112 -0.45 -5.24 -12.12
C VAL A 112 -1.93 -5.31 -11.70
N ILE A 113 -2.75 -4.36 -12.16
CA ILE A 113 -4.19 -4.40 -11.92
C ILE A 113 -4.81 -5.64 -12.59
N ASP A 114 -4.45 -5.93 -13.83
CA ASP A 114 -4.97 -7.09 -14.55
C ASP A 114 -4.54 -8.42 -13.88
N GLU A 115 -3.27 -8.53 -13.43
CA GLU A 115 -2.76 -9.65 -12.61
C GLU A 115 -3.57 -9.82 -11.31
N CYS A 116 -3.76 -8.73 -10.55
CA CYS A 116 -4.54 -8.76 -9.31
C CYS A 116 -6.01 -9.17 -9.55
N ARG A 117 -6.62 -8.72 -10.64
CA ARG A 117 -7.97 -9.13 -11.02
C ARG A 117 -8.07 -10.62 -11.38
N ALA A 118 -6.97 -11.23 -11.79
CA ALA A 118 -6.86 -12.69 -11.98
C ALA A 118 -6.53 -13.44 -10.67
N GLY A 119 -6.32 -12.74 -9.55
CA GLY A 119 -5.94 -13.32 -8.27
C GLY A 119 -4.43 -13.52 -8.11
N GLU A 120 -3.64 -12.94 -9.01
CA GLU A 120 -2.19 -13.01 -8.98
C GLU A 120 -1.62 -11.74 -8.33
N PHE A 121 -0.61 -11.89 -7.45
CA PHE A 121 0.08 -10.77 -6.83
C PHE A 121 1.54 -11.13 -6.49
N GLY A 122 2.39 -10.12 -6.56
CA GLY A 122 3.81 -10.23 -6.21
C GLY A 122 4.11 -9.68 -4.82
N ARG A 123 5.24 -10.12 -4.26
CA ARG A 123 5.78 -9.69 -2.97
C ARG A 123 7.26 -9.42 -3.16
N TYR A 124 7.70 -8.22 -2.80
CA TYR A 124 9.06 -7.77 -3.08
C TYR A 124 9.67 -7.06 -1.88
N TYR A 125 10.96 -7.24 -1.70
CA TYR A 125 11.71 -6.41 -0.78
C TYR A 125 11.75 -4.98 -1.33
N GLN A 126 11.32 -4.03 -0.51
CA GLN A 126 11.32 -2.61 -0.85
C GLN A 126 11.54 -1.78 0.42
N PRO A 127 12.59 -0.94 0.48
CA PRO A 127 12.72 0.01 1.58
C PRO A 127 11.46 0.84 1.77
N GLY A 128 11.08 1.08 3.02
CA GLY A 128 9.82 1.75 3.37
C GLY A 128 8.62 0.81 3.58
N HIS A 129 8.74 -0.47 3.20
CA HIS A 129 7.75 -1.53 3.46
C HIS A 129 8.38 -2.62 4.34
N PRO A 130 8.24 -2.54 5.68
CA PRO A 130 8.90 -3.45 6.62
C PRO A 130 8.57 -4.92 6.43
N HIS A 131 7.34 -5.25 6.00
CA HIS A 131 6.97 -6.62 5.66
C HIS A 131 7.37 -6.95 4.22
N ALA A 132 6.74 -6.28 3.28
CA ALA A 132 7.03 -6.39 1.84
C ALA A 132 6.23 -5.37 1.05
N PHE A 133 6.70 -5.00 -0.13
CA PHE A 133 5.88 -4.37 -1.14
C PHE A 133 4.99 -5.43 -1.79
N ILE A 134 3.70 -5.39 -1.50
CA ILE A 134 2.71 -6.27 -2.12
C ILE A 134 2.12 -5.53 -3.32
N THR A 135 2.10 -6.15 -4.50
CA THR A 135 1.70 -5.45 -5.73
C THR A 135 0.25 -4.96 -5.71
N THR A 136 -0.60 -5.51 -4.84
CA THR A 136 -1.96 -4.99 -4.58
C THR A 136 -1.99 -3.53 -4.12
N ILE A 137 -0.85 -2.97 -3.70
CA ILE A 137 -0.69 -1.55 -3.40
C ILE A 137 -1.09 -0.70 -4.61
N TYR A 138 -0.75 -1.11 -5.83
CA TYR A 138 -1.17 -0.40 -7.04
C TYR A 138 -2.69 -0.38 -7.22
N MET A 139 -3.39 -1.49 -6.85
CA MET A 139 -4.86 -1.50 -6.83
C MET A 139 -5.40 -0.44 -5.88
N GLY A 140 -4.86 -0.40 -4.65
CA GLY A 140 -5.27 0.56 -3.63
C GLY A 140 -4.92 2.01 -3.99
N GLU A 141 -3.75 2.27 -4.54
CA GLU A 141 -3.36 3.60 -5.01
C GLU A 141 -4.35 4.12 -6.06
N ILE A 142 -4.72 3.29 -7.04
CA ILE A 142 -5.70 3.68 -8.07
C ILE A 142 -7.12 3.80 -7.49
N ALA A 143 -7.56 2.83 -6.67
CA ALA A 143 -8.90 2.86 -6.09
C ALA A 143 -9.16 4.11 -5.25
N TYR A 144 -8.17 4.51 -4.47
CA TYR A 144 -8.32 5.56 -3.45
C TYR A 144 -7.84 6.94 -3.89
N ASN A 145 -7.09 7.06 -4.99
CA ASN A 145 -6.65 8.37 -5.45
C ASN A 145 -7.81 9.27 -5.88
N ARG A 146 -7.56 10.56 -5.86
CA ARG A 146 -8.40 11.59 -6.49
C ARG A 146 -7.66 12.12 -7.71
N PRO A 147 -8.09 11.82 -8.95
CA PRO A 147 -7.53 12.42 -10.15
C PRO A 147 -7.67 13.95 -10.08
N LEU A 148 -6.56 14.64 -10.26
CA LEU A 148 -6.50 16.11 -10.31
C LEU A 148 -6.39 16.62 -11.75
N TRP A 149 -5.69 15.87 -12.60
CA TRP A 149 -5.52 16.12 -14.01
C TRP A 149 -5.40 14.79 -14.76
N ASP A 150 -6.32 14.51 -15.67
CA ASP A 150 -6.40 13.25 -16.41
C ASP A 150 -7.07 13.50 -17.77
N PRO A 151 -6.38 14.23 -18.68
CA PRO A 151 -6.99 14.72 -19.94
C PRO A 151 -7.34 13.60 -20.92
N HIS A 152 -6.77 12.40 -20.73
CA HIS A 152 -7.02 11.24 -21.58
C HIS A 152 -7.92 10.19 -20.90
N GLY A 153 -8.28 10.38 -19.64
CA GLY A 153 -9.09 9.44 -18.88
C GLY A 153 -8.34 8.15 -18.46
N ASP A 154 -6.99 8.17 -18.50
CA ASP A 154 -6.16 7.00 -18.19
C ASP A 154 -6.41 6.49 -16.76
N LEU A 155 -6.43 7.40 -15.77
CA LEU A 155 -6.70 7.05 -14.39
C LEU A 155 -8.15 6.63 -14.16
N MET A 156 -9.09 7.33 -14.79
CA MET A 156 -10.51 6.96 -14.67
C MET A 156 -10.78 5.58 -15.23
N GLN A 157 -10.14 5.17 -16.34
CA GLN A 157 -10.23 3.81 -16.84
C GLN A 157 -9.65 2.79 -15.86
N LEU A 158 -8.47 3.07 -15.29
CA LEU A 158 -7.87 2.18 -14.30
C LEU A 158 -8.74 2.04 -13.04
N LYS A 159 -9.39 3.11 -12.58
CA LYS A 159 -10.31 3.07 -11.43
C LYS A 159 -11.48 2.11 -11.64
N THR A 160 -12.04 2.05 -12.84
CA THR A 160 -13.13 1.09 -13.13
C THR A 160 -12.72 -0.37 -13.00
N LEU A 161 -11.42 -0.66 -13.03
CA LEU A 161 -10.89 -2.01 -12.88
C LEU A 161 -10.62 -2.37 -11.40
N THR A 162 -10.62 -1.39 -10.51
CA THR A 162 -10.38 -1.61 -9.07
C THR A 162 -11.67 -1.69 -8.26
N ASP A 163 -12.80 -1.37 -8.85
CA ASP A 163 -14.14 -1.46 -8.24
C ASP A 163 -15.09 -2.15 -9.23
N PRO A 164 -15.80 -3.23 -8.81
CA PRO A 164 -15.75 -3.84 -7.48
C PRO A 164 -14.43 -4.53 -7.15
N TYR A 165 -14.13 -4.70 -5.84
CA TYR A 165 -12.98 -5.46 -5.37
C TYR A 165 -13.03 -6.91 -5.89
N PRO A 166 -11.95 -7.46 -6.50
CA PRO A 166 -12.01 -8.79 -7.11
C PRO A 166 -12.08 -9.90 -6.04
N PRO A 167 -13.17 -10.70 -5.98
CA PRO A 167 -13.27 -11.79 -4.97
C PRO A 167 -12.18 -12.85 -5.12
N VAL A 168 -11.69 -13.09 -6.33
CA VAL A 168 -10.57 -14.02 -6.58
C VAL A 168 -9.30 -13.53 -5.92
N LEU A 169 -9.03 -12.23 -5.92
CA LEU A 169 -7.90 -11.62 -5.23
C LEU A 169 -8.05 -11.76 -3.71
N ALA A 170 -9.25 -11.52 -3.16
CA ALA A 170 -9.51 -11.70 -1.74
C ALA A 170 -9.14 -13.11 -1.28
N ASN A 171 -9.62 -14.13 -1.99
CA ASN A 171 -9.34 -15.52 -1.68
C ASN A 171 -7.83 -15.84 -1.78
N ALA A 172 -7.16 -15.37 -2.84
CA ALA A 172 -5.74 -15.59 -3.04
C ALA A 172 -4.88 -14.96 -1.91
N LEU A 173 -5.21 -13.73 -1.50
CA LEU A 173 -4.54 -13.05 -0.38
C LEU A 173 -4.76 -13.80 0.93
N VAL A 174 -6.01 -14.17 1.23
CA VAL A 174 -6.34 -14.91 2.46
C VAL A 174 -5.59 -16.23 2.51
N ASP A 175 -5.64 -17.04 1.46
CA ASP A 175 -5.00 -18.36 1.45
C ASP A 175 -3.48 -18.24 1.58
N TYR A 176 -2.85 -17.29 0.89
CA TYR A 176 -1.41 -17.07 0.97
C TYR A 176 -0.97 -16.57 2.36
N PHE A 177 -1.59 -15.50 2.85
CA PHE A 177 -1.14 -14.87 4.09
C PHE A 177 -1.51 -15.67 5.34
N LEU A 178 -2.53 -16.53 5.30
CA LEU A 178 -2.77 -17.50 6.37
C LEU A 178 -1.64 -18.51 6.53
N PHE A 179 -1.11 -19.03 5.42
CA PHE A 179 0.05 -19.91 5.47
C PHE A 179 1.25 -19.18 6.06
N GLU A 180 1.55 -17.98 5.59
CA GLU A 180 2.69 -17.20 6.05
C GLU A 180 2.58 -16.80 7.52
N ALA A 181 1.39 -16.42 7.99
CA ALA A 181 1.14 -16.07 9.38
C ALA A 181 1.40 -17.27 10.32
N ARG A 182 0.86 -18.46 9.96
CA ARG A 182 1.08 -19.70 10.72
C ARG A 182 2.55 -20.05 10.78
N PHE A 183 3.21 -20.10 9.64
CA PHE A 183 4.62 -20.44 9.53
C PHE A 183 5.52 -19.47 10.33
N SER A 184 5.16 -18.18 10.36
CA SER A 184 5.87 -17.18 11.14
C SER A 184 5.77 -17.46 12.65
N LEU A 185 4.58 -17.80 13.16
CA LEU A 185 4.42 -18.14 14.59
C LEU A 185 5.06 -19.48 14.95
N GLU A 186 5.03 -20.49 14.07
CA GLU A 186 5.75 -21.75 14.26
C GLU A 186 7.27 -21.52 14.42
N ASN A 187 7.83 -20.60 13.63
CA ASN A 187 9.23 -20.22 13.79
C ASN A 187 9.47 -19.38 15.06
N ALA A 188 8.54 -18.53 15.44
CA ALA A 188 8.60 -17.76 16.67
C ALA A 188 8.72 -18.66 17.91
N HIS A 189 8.01 -19.80 17.95
CA HIS A 189 8.13 -20.78 19.02
C HIS A 189 9.56 -21.28 19.25
N LYS A 190 10.35 -21.43 18.18
CA LYS A 190 11.74 -21.90 18.27
C LYS A 190 12.69 -20.89 18.92
N SER A 191 12.28 -19.62 19.04
CA SER A 191 13.09 -18.57 19.67
C SER A 191 12.89 -18.42 21.16
N VAL A 192 11.81 -18.99 21.71
CA VAL A 192 11.46 -18.86 23.14
C VAL A 192 12.58 -19.40 24.03
N ASP A 193 13.00 -20.64 23.79
CA ASP A 193 14.05 -21.29 24.57
C ASP A 193 15.44 -20.69 24.39
N ARG A 194 15.62 -19.90 23.32
CA ARG A 194 16.89 -19.23 22.98
C ARG A 194 16.98 -17.82 23.53
N ASN A 195 15.89 -17.30 24.09
CA ASN A 195 15.75 -15.90 24.50
C ASN A 195 16.13 -14.90 23.40
N ASP A 196 15.84 -15.25 22.13
CA ASP A 196 16.10 -14.40 20.97
C ASP A 196 14.90 -13.46 20.73
N VAL A 197 14.91 -12.36 21.46
CA VAL A 197 13.86 -11.33 21.43
C VAL A 197 13.71 -10.72 20.04
N ASN A 198 14.83 -10.48 19.33
CA ASN A 198 14.79 -9.86 18.00
C ASN A 198 14.11 -10.77 16.97
N TYR A 199 14.47 -12.04 16.95
CA TYR A 199 13.86 -13.01 16.04
C TYR A 199 12.38 -13.24 16.37
N LEU A 200 12.03 -13.36 17.65
CA LEU A 200 10.65 -13.46 18.13
C LEU A 200 9.82 -12.27 17.67
N ALA A 201 10.29 -11.04 17.90
CA ALA A 201 9.61 -9.83 17.51
C ALA A 201 9.42 -9.75 15.98
N GLY A 202 10.44 -10.12 15.21
CA GLY A 202 10.38 -10.16 13.76
C GLY A 202 9.34 -11.15 13.22
N CYS A 203 9.27 -12.36 13.80
CA CYS A 203 8.26 -13.35 13.45
C CYS A 203 6.84 -12.87 13.80
N CYS A 204 6.65 -12.28 14.99
CA CYS A 204 5.37 -11.73 15.41
C CYS A 204 4.94 -10.54 14.52
N PHE A 205 5.87 -9.65 14.16
CA PHE A 205 5.61 -8.57 13.21
C PHE A 205 5.12 -9.09 11.87
N ARG A 206 5.81 -10.11 11.32
CA ARG A 206 5.43 -10.74 10.07
C ARG A 206 4.03 -11.36 10.15
N CYS A 207 3.73 -12.06 11.24
CA CYS A 207 2.39 -12.59 11.49
C CYS A 207 1.33 -11.47 11.46
N VAL A 208 1.51 -10.40 12.25
CA VAL A 208 0.56 -9.28 12.32
C VAL A 208 0.38 -8.61 10.96
N ALA A 209 1.45 -8.41 10.19
CA ALA A 209 1.36 -7.86 8.84
C ALA A 209 0.51 -8.74 7.92
N CYS A 210 0.67 -10.07 8.00
CA CYS A 210 -0.15 -11.03 7.28
C CYS A 210 -1.62 -10.97 7.73
N LEU A 211 -1.90 -10.90 9.04
CA LEU A 211 -3.27 -10.75 9.54
C LEU A 211 -3.93 -9.48 9.01
N CYS A 212 -3.21 -8.37 8.93
CA CYS A 212 -3.71 -7.14 8.32
C CYS A 212 -4.09 -7.35 6.85
N GLN A 213 -3.26 -8.03 6.05
CA GLN A 213 -3.58 -8.34 4.65
C GLN A 213 -4.88 -9.16 4.55
N ILE A 214 -5.04 -10.17 5.42
CA ILE A 214 -6.24 -11.01 5.47
C ILE A 214 -7.47 -10.19 5.82
N ILE A 215 -7.41 -9.40 6.89
CA ILE A 215 -8.54 -8.60 7.37
C ILE A 215 -8.97 -7.60 6.31
N PHE A 216 -8.03 -6.91 5.66
CA PHE A 216 -8.36 -5.98 4.57
C PHE A 216 -9.01 -6.72 3.39
N ALA A 217 -8.48 -7.87 2.99
CA ALA A 217 -9.04 -8.67 1.89
C ALA A 217 -10.46 -9.16 2.20
N LEU A 218 -10.73 -9.63 3.44
CA LEU A 218 -12.06 -10.06 3.88
C LEU A 218 -13.08 -8.92 3.91
N ASN A 219 -12.63 -7.68 4.02
CA ASN A 219 -13.48 -6.50 3.98
C ASN A 219 -13.51 -5.80 2.60
N GLU A 220 -12.95 -6.44 1.56
CA GLU A 220 -12.87 -5.87 0.21
C GLU A 220 -12.21 -4.49 0.19
N LYS A 221 -11.14 -4.34 0.98
CA LYS A 221 -10.34 -3.12 1.07
C LYS A 221 -8.90 -3.39 0.67
N TYR A 222 -8.27 -2.43 0.03
CA TYR A 222 -6.85 -2.50 -0.31
C TYR A 222 -5.99 -1.97 0.82
N LEU A 223 -4.99 -2.75 1.23
CA LEU A 223 -3.95 -2.30 2.15
C LEU A 223 -2.78 -1.73 1.35
N ILE A 224 -2.56 -0.43 1.44
CA ILE A 224 -1.52 0.28 0.67
C ILE A 224 -0.23 0.51 1.45
N ASN A 225 -0.25 0.36 2.77
CA ASN A 225 0.92 0.57 3.62
C ASN A 225 0.73 -0.08 4.99
N GLU A 226 1.81 -0.57 5.59
CA GLU A 226 1.80 -1.13 6.94
C GLU A 226 1.64 -0.06 8.03
N LYS A 227 2.02 1.20 7.75
CA LYS A 227 1.86 2.33 8.68
C LYS A 227 0.40 2.49 9.07
N GLY A 228 0.10 2.29 10.34
CA GLY A 228 -1.26 2.36 10.88
C GLY A 228 -2.21 1.24 10.43
N ALA A 229 -1.70 0.16 9.81
CA ALA A 229 -2.52 -0.93 9.29
C ALA A 229 -3.35 -1.61 10.38
N VAL A 230 -2.78 -1.87 11.56
CA VAL A 230 -3.47 -2.52 12.69
C VAL A 230 -4.67 -1.70 13.17
N ALA A 231 -4.47 -0.39 13.39
CA ALA A 231 -5.55 0.50 13.83
C ALA A 231 -6.63 0.70 12.77
N ARG A 232 -6.27 0.61 11.48
CA ARG A 232 -7.24 0.64 10.37
C ARG A 232 -8.00 -0.68 10.25
N ALA A 233 -7.32 -1.82 10.41
CA ALA A 233 -7.94 -3.14 10.40
C ALA A 233 -9.03 -3.27 11.47
N GLU A 234 -8.78 -2.79 12.69
CA GLU A 234 -9.75 -2.83 13.78
C GLU A 234 -11.05 -2.07 13.49
N LYS A 235 -11.00 -1.06 12.62
CA LYS A 235 -12.19 -0.27 12.21
C LYS A 235 -13.03 -0.95 11.14
N LEU A 236 -12.56 -2.08 10.59
CA LEU A 236 -13.28 -2.82 9.57
C LEU A 236 -14.30 -3.77 10.20
N GLY A 237 -15.40 -4.03 9.50
CA GLY A 237 -16.50 -4.83 10.04
C GLY A 237 -16.15 -6.29 10.30
N CYS A 238 -15.23 -6.86 9.53
CA CYS A 238 -14.73 -8.23 9.67
C CYS A 238 -13.32 -8.20 10.25
N CYS A 239 -13.20 -8.18 11.59
CA CYS A 239 -11.95 -8.10 12.32
C CYS A 239 -12.08 -8.82 13.67
N PRO A 240 -11.02 -9.46 14.21
CA PRO A 240 -11.02 -9.96 15.58
C PRO A 240 -11.28 -8.83 16.58
N THR A 241 -12.03 -9.15 17.64
CA THR A 241 -12.32 -8.19 18.71
C THR A 241 -11.02 -7.71 19.37
N ASP A 242 -10.95 -6.41 19.66
CA ASP A 242 -9.81 -5.77 20.34
C ASP A 242 -8.46 -6.01 19.63
N PHE A 243 -8.49 -6.07 18.29
CA PHE A 243 -7.31 -6.43 17.48
C PHE A 243 -6.10 -5.56 17.79
N ASN A 244 -6.28 -4.24 17.80
CA ASN A 244 -5.18 -3.29 18.01
C ASN A 244 -4.59 -3.38 19.43
N SER A 245 -5.44 -3.45 20.45
CA SER A 245 -5.00 -3.54 21.84
C SER A 245 -4.30 -4.87 22.12
N ARG A 246 -4.79 -5.98 21.56
CA ARG A 246 -4.17 -7.31 21.69
C ARG A 246 -2.82 -7.38 20.96
N VAL A 247 -2.68 -6.79 19.80
CA VAL A 247 -1.37 -6.65 19.13
C VAL A 247 -0.40 -5.86 19.99
N ALA A 248 -0.84 -4.75 20.58
CA ALA A 248 0.00 -3.96 21.48
C ALA A 248 0.40 -4.74 22.73
N ALA A 249 -0.53 -5.49 23.35
CA ALA A 249 -0.26 -6.34 24.49
C ALA A 249 0.80 -7.41 24.18
N GLY A 250 0.68 -8.11 23.03
CA GLY A 250 1.67 -9.10 22.61
C GLY A 250 3.08 -8.54 22.49
N TYR A 251 3.24 -7.32 21.95
CA TYR A 251 4.56 -6.67 21.91
C TYR A 251 5.05 -6.22 23.29
N GLN A 252 4.18 -5.78 24.18
CA GLN A 252 4.54 -5.48 25.57
C GLN A 252 5.03 -6.74 26.31
N GLU A 253 4.39 -7.88 26.09
CA GLU A 253 4.79 -9.18 26.64
C GLU A 253 6.19 -9.59 26.13
N ILE A 254 6.51 -9.38 24.84
CA ILE A 254 7.87 -9.57 24.33
C ILE A 254 8.85 -8.67 25.07
N GLY A 255 8.56 -7.38 25.19
CA GLY A 255 9.43 -6.38 25.82
C GLY A 255 9.63 -6.60 27.32
N SER A 256 8.67 -7.20 28.02
CA SER A 256 8.76 -7.54 29.43
C SER A 256 9.42 -8.89 29.72
N GLY A 257 9.87 -9.61 28.69
CA GLY A 257 10.52 -10.92 28.84
C GLY A 257 9.53 -12.07 29.10
N ALA A 258 8.30 -11.95 28.61
CA ALA A 258 7.27 -12.99 28.70
C ALA A 258 6.93 -13.60 27.32
N PRO A 259 7.89 -14.25 26.62
CA PRO A 259 7.73 -14.71 25.24
C PRO A 259 6.60 -15.74 25.08
N ALA A 260 6.37 -16.59 26.06
CA ALA A 260 5.29 -17.57 26.01
C ALA A 260 3.90 -16.92 26.04
N ALA A 261 3.72 -15.86 26.84
CA ALA A 261 2.49 -15.07 26.88
C ALA A 261 2.26 -14.36 25.54
N ALA A 262 3.30 -13.72 25.00
CA ALA A 262 3.24 -13.08 23.70
C ALA A 262 2.80 -14.04 22.57
N LEU A 263 3.37 -15.24 22.53
CA LEU A 263 2.98 -16.26 21.58
C LEU A 263 1.53 -16.72 21.78
N ALA A 264 1.07 -16.86 23.02
CA ALA A 264 -0.34 -17.17 23.29
C ALA A 264 -1.27 -16.08 22.73
N THR A 265 -0.92 -14.81 22.93
CA THR A 265 -1.67 -13.65 22.39
C THR A 265 -1.73 -13.66 20.86
N PHE A 266 -0.60 -13.84 20.18
CA PHE A 266 -0.56 -13.85 18.72
C PHE A 266 -1.20 -15.10 18.10
N ASN A 267 -1.09 -16.27 18.75
CA ASN A 267 -1.81 -17.48 18.32
C ASN A 267 -3.32 -17.33 18.46
N ALA A 268 -3.81 -16.68 19.51
CA ALA A 268 -5.22 -16.39 19.69
C ALA A 268 -5.72 -15.41 18.59
N LEU A 269 -4.95 -14.36 18.27
CA LEU A 269 -5.28 -13.45 17.15
C LEU A 269 -5.34 -14.18 15.81
N LEU A 270 -4.40 -15.07 15.54
CA LEU A 270 -4.41 -15.90 14.35
C LEU A 270 -5.65 -16.80 14.29
N ALA A 271 -5.97 -17.49 15.41
CA ALA A 271 -7.14 -18.37 15.49
C ALA A 271 -8.45 -17.60 15.23
N ASP A 272 -8.61 -16.43 15.86
CA ASP A 272 -9.78 -15.58 15.66
C ASP A 272 -9.87 -15.06 14.20
N THR A 273 -8.74 -14.71 13.58
CA THR A 273 -8.69 -14.30 12.17
C THR A 273 -9.09 -15.45 11.24
N VAL A 274 -8.68 -16.68 11.56
CA VAL A 274 -9.07 -17.89 10.78
C VAL A 274 -10.58 -18.14 10.87
N ALA A 275 -11.19 -17.81 12.01
CA ALA A 275 -12.62 -18.00 12.25
C ALA A 275 -13.51 -16.94 11.59
N LEU A 276 -12.92 -15.85 11.04
CA LEU A 276 -13.70 -14.81 10.35
C LEU A 276 -14.40 -15.39 9.10
N PRO A 277 -15.61 -14.88 8.77
CA PRO A 277 -16.33 -15.31 7.60
C PRO A 277 -15.55 -14.97 6.31
N ARG A 278 -15.47 -15.95 5.41
CA ARG A 278 -14.86 -15.77 4.08
C ARG A 278 -15.95 -15.56 3.04
N HIS A 279 -15.62 -14.81 2.00
CA HIS A 279 -16.47 -14.77 0.81
C HIS A 279 -16.59 -16.18 0.22
N GLU A 280 -17.80 -16.57 -0.20
CA GLU A 280 -17.99 -17.86 -0.88
C GLU A 280 -17.06 -17.94 -2.10
N LYS A 281 -16.31 -19.04 -2.22
CA LYS A 281 -15.48 -19.27 -3.41
C LYS A 281 -16.41 -19.32 -4.63
N THR A 282 -16.41 -18.27 -5.42
CA THR A 282 -17.06 -18.31 -6.73
C THR A 282 -16.27 -19.32 -7.56
N LEU A 283 -16.81 -20.54 -7.67
CA LEU A 283 -16.27 -21.57 -8.56
C LEU A 283 -16.39 -21.03 -9.99
N VAL A 284 -15.31 -20.48 -10.51
CA VAL A 284 -15.16 -20.31 -11.95
C VAL A 284 -15.22 -21.73 -12.51
N LYS A 285 -16.36 -22.10 -13.10
CA LYS A 285 -16.49 -23.34 -13.86
C LYS A 285 -15.45 -23.27 -14.97
N GLY A 286 -14.33 -23.92 -14.74
CA GLY A 286 -13.34 -24.14 -15.77
C GLY A 286 -14.04 -24.82 -16.94
N SER A 287 -14.04 -24.18 -18.09
CA SER A 287 -14.37 -24.81 -19.35
C SER A 287 -13.42 -26.00 -19.50
N SER A 288 -13.97 -27.19 -19.37
CA SER A 288 -13.31 -28.45 -19.71
C SER A 288 -12.93 -28.41 -21.19
N GLY A 289 -11.74 -27.92 -21.47
CA GLY A 289 -11.06 -28.07 -22.74
C GLY A 289 -10.48 -29.48 -22.77
N SER A 290 -11.23 -30.41 -23.34
CA SER A 290 -10.75 -31.71 -23.78
C SER A 290 -9.71 -31.53 -24.88
N GLY A 291 -8.59 -32.20 -24.78
CA GLY A 291 -7.85 -32.47 -26.01
C GLY A 291 -6.34 -32.62 -25.85
N ILE A 292 -5.88 -33.82 -25.58
CA ILE A 292 -5.02 -34.62 -26.46
C ILE A 292 -3.58 -34.14 -26.71
N CYS A 293 -2.70 -35.03 -26.29
CA CYS A 293 -1.26 -35.21 -26.55
C CYS A 293 -0.29 -34.26 -25.89
#